data_b30cf7f2a6719353419a49632b902f1e
#
_entry.id   b30cf7f2a6719353419a49632b902f1e
#
_cell.length_a   1.000
_cell.length_b   1.000
_cell.length_c   1.000
_cell.angle_alpha   90.00
_cell.angle_beta   90.00
_cell.angle_gamma   90.00
#
_symmetry.space_group_name_H-M   'P 1'
#
loop_
_entity.id
_entity.type
_entity.pdbx_description
1 polymer ?
#
loop_
_entity_poly.entity_id
_entity_poly.type
_entity_poly.pdbx_seq_one_letter_code
_entity_poly.pdbx_strand_id
1 'polypeptide(L)'
;LSCGIALNVGGVIKETKNLFYNSPENLAKMGVATNMKHEVLNIDFENKTLKVKNLLTNEEFEDNYDKLVLTLGSWPIVPKFEGGDLENILLCKNHDHAIEIIEKSKTAKNVVIIGAGYIGVELVEAFEMQGKKVTLIDAEDRIMAKYLDKEFTDIAEKEFIDRGVNLVLGEKVSKFEGENGKVTKVVTEKGSYEGDLVVLCIGFAPNTKLVQGKLDTLPNGAIIIDEYMRTSKEDVFAAGDCCVVKYNPAHDTRYIPLATNAVRMGTLVARNILEPTLKYMGTQGTSGIKIYEKCIASTGLTEDVAKATTKMNVASVSLTDNYRPEFMPTYLPATVKLVFDKDTRRVIGGQIISDIDLTQFMNTLSVVIQNEMTIEELAMTDFFFQPHFNKPWSILNAVALKAL
;
A
#
# COMPACT_ATOMS: atom_id res chain seq x y z
N LEU A 1 -7.71 8.81 -3.01
CA LEU A 1 -7.28 9.20 -4.36
C LEU A 1 -6.19 8.28 -4.89
N SER A 2 -5.04 8.14 -4.21
CA SER A 2 -3.89 7.39 -4.72
C SER A 2 -4.20 5.94 -5.10
N CYS A 3 -5.02 5.24 -4.36
CA CYS A 3 -5.42 3.85 -4.67
C CYS A 3 -6.23 3.69 -5.96
N GLY A 4 -6.80 4.75 -6.52
CA GLY A 4 -7.56 4.71 -7.77
C GLY A 4 -6.78 5.21 -8.99
N ILE A 5 -5.53 5.64 -8.84
CA ILE A 5 -4.77 6.23 -9.96
C ILE A 5 -4.55 5.23 -11.08
N ALA A 6 -4.09 4.02 -10.76
CA ALA A 6 -3.86 3.00 -11.77
C ALA A 6 -5.16 2.60 -12.50
N LEU A 7 -6.30 2.52 -11.78
CA LEU A 7 -7.61 2.29 -12.37
C LEU A 7 -8.05 3.44 -13.30
N ASN A 8 -7.69 4.67 -12.97
CA ASN A 8 -7.95 5.82 -13.83
C ASN A 8 -7.03 5.83 -15.06
N VAL A 9 -5.74 5.53 -14.89
CA VAL A 9 -4.79 5.37 -15.99
C VAL A 9 -5.24 4.24 -16.93
N GLY A 10 -5.70 3.12 -16.38
CA GLY A 10 -6.23 1.98 -17.15
C GLY A 10 -7.62 2.20 -17.76
N GLY A 11 -8.28 3.35 -17.50
CA GLY A 11 -9.58 3.68 -18.07
C GLY A 11 -10.79 3.00 -17.41
N VAL A 12 -10.59 2.27 -16.30
CA VAL A 12 -11.68 1.73 -15.48
C VAL A 12 -12.47 2.88 -14.85
N ILE A 13 -11.77 3.86 -14.31
CA ILE A 13 -12.35 5.14 -13.85
C ILE A 13 -12.12 6.17 -14.95
N LYS A 14 -13.21 6.62 -15.61
CA LYS A 14 -13.11 7.48 -16.79
C LYS A 14 -12.70 8.92 -16.49
N GLU A 15 -13.11 9.46 -15.35
CA GLU A 15 -12.88 10.86 -15.00
C GLU A 15 -12.11 10.95 -13.70
N THR A 16 -10.94 11.59 -13.71
CA THR A 16 -10.05 11.71 -12.55
C THR A 16 -10.73 12.41 -11.36
N LYS A 17 -11.69 13.30 -11.61
CA LYS A 17 -12.47 13.93 -10.53
C LYS A 17 -13.26 12.94 -9.67
N ASN A 18 -13.64 11.78 -10.20
CA ASN A 18 -14.37 10.73 -9.46
C ASN A 18 -13.49 10.01 -8.42
N LEU A 19 -12.18 10.30 -8.40
CA LEU A 19 -11.27 9.81 -7.36
C LEU A 19 -11.36 10.59 -6.05
N PHE A 20 -12.03 11.76 -6.03
CA PHE A 20 -12.16 12.55 -4.82
C PHE A 20 -13.31 12.05 -3.94
N TYR A 21 -13.03 11.77 -2.68
CA TYR A 21 -14.04 11.35 -1.71
C TYR A 21 -14.85 12.52 -1.12
N ASN A 22 -14.32 13.75 -1.23
CA ASN A 22 -14.96 14.96 -0.70
C ASN A 22 -14.54 16.20 -1.51
N SER A 23 -15.18 17.33 -1.22
CA SER A 23 -14.85 18.62 -1.83
C SER A 23 -14.87 19.74 -0.77
N PRO A 24 -14.20 20.87 -1.03
CA PRO A 24 -14.28 22.05 -0.13
C PRO A 24 -15.71 22.47 0.21
N GLU A 25 -16.62 22.42 -0.77
CA GLU A 25 -18.03 22.81 -0.58
C GLU A 25 -18.77 21.84 0.36
N ASN A 26 -18.48 20.54 0.25
CA ASN A 26 -19.08 19.54 1.16
C ASN A 26 -18.50 19.66 2.56
N LEU A 27 -17.20 19.89 2.69
CA LEU A 27 -16.55 20.13 3.98
C LEU A 27 -17.08 21.39 4.65
N ALA A 28 -17.32 22.47 3.89
CA ALA A 28 -17.91 23.70 4.41
C ALA A 28 -19.33 23.48 4.99
N LYS A 29 -20.16 22.62 4.35
CA LYS A 29 -21.47 22.22 4.90
C LYS A 29 -21.37 21.47 6.23
N MET A 30 -20.22 20.85 6.50
CA MET A 30 -19.92 20.18 7.77
C MET A 30 -19.27 21.11 8.81
N GLY A 31 -19.12 22.40 8.50
CA GLY A 31 -18.49 23.40 9.37
C GLY A 31 -16.95 23.42 9.28
N VAL A 32 -16.36 22.79 8.28
CA VAL A 32 -14.90 22.74 8.09
C VAL A 32 -14.46 23.80 7.09
N ALA A 33 -13.67 24.77 7.54
CA ALA A 33 -12.99 25.72 6.65
C ALA A 33 -11.81 25.04 5.94
N THR A 34 -11.70 25.19 4.63
CA THR A 34 -10.62 24.63 3.83
C THR A 34 -9.83 25.73 3.13
N ASN A 35 -8.53 25.77 3.34
CA ASN A 35 -7.62 26.72 2.72
C ASN A 35 -6.83 25.98 1.62
N MET A 36 -7.44 25.85 0.43
CA MET A 36 -6.79 25.25 -0.73
C MET A 36 -5.64 26.12 -1.23
N LYS A 37 -4.57 25.48 -1.79
CA LYS A 37 -3.38 26.19 -2.27
C LYS A 37 -2.67 27.03 -1.18
N HIS A 38 -2.72 26.54 0.08
CA HIS A 38 -1.96 27.10 1.18
C HIS A 38 -0.93 26.07 1.65
N GLU A 39 0.30 26.52 1.90
CA GLU A 39 1.41 25.71 2.39
C GLU A 39 1.82 26.17 3.77
N VAL A 40 1.91 25.26 4.73
CA VAL A 40 2.47 25.53 6.05
C VAL A 40 3.99 25.46 5.95
N LEU A 41 4.66 26.58 6.15
CA LEU A 41 6.10 26.71 6.04
C LEU A 41 6.83 26.39 7.34
N ASN A 42 6.21 26.66 8.48
CA ASN A 42 6.78 26.42 9.81
C ASN A 42 5.68 26.20 10.84
N ILE A 43 6.02 25.45 11.90
CA ILE A 43 5.20 25.26 13.09
C ILE A 43 6.03 25.65 14.30
N ASP A 44 5.52 26.58 15.10
CA ASP A 44 6.00 26.91 16.44
C ASP A 44 5.08 26.21 17.46
N PHE A 45 5.60 25.13 18.05
CA PHE A 45 4.82 24.34 19.02
C PHE A 45 4.70 25.00 20.38
N GLU A 46 5.62 25.90 20.73
CA GLU A 46 5.62 26.57 22.03
C GLU A 46 4.59 27.72 22.04
N ASN A 47 4.52 28.49 20.96
CA ASN A 47 3.58 29.59 20.81
C ASN A 47 2.26 29.16 20.13
N LYS A 48 2.13 27.88 19.71
CA LYS A 48 0.99 27.32 18.98
C LYS A 48 0.62 28.14 17.73
N THR A 49 1.62 28.51 16.94
CA THR A 49 1.43 29.27 15.70
C THR A 49 1.94 28.51 14.46
N LEU A 50 1.34 28.83 13.33
CA LEU A 50 1.67 28.31 12.01
C LEU A 50 2.08 29.47 11.12
N LYS A 51 3.22 29.36 10.43
CA LYS A 51 3.56 30.25 9.33
C LYS A 51 3.03 29.64 8.03
N VAL A 52 2.14 30.34 7.35
CA VAL A 52 1.40 29.85 6.18
C VAL A 52 1.69 30.74 4.97
N LYS A 53 1.81 30.12 3.80
CA LYS A 53 1.94 30.80 2.51
C LYS A 53 0.76 30.48 1.61
N ASN A 54 0.10 31.51 1.09
CA ASN A 54 -0.85 31.38 0.00
C ASN A 54 -0.09 31.22 -1.33
N LEU A 55 -0.21 30.06 -1.96
CA LEU A 55 0.55 29.74 -3.19
C LEU A 55 0.02 30.48 -4.44
N LEU A 56 -1.16 31.11 -4.37
CA LEU A 56 -1.72 31.90 -5.48
C LEU A 56 -1.22 33.36 -5.43
N THR A 57 -1.16 33.94 -4.22
CA THR A 57 -0.77 35.35 -4.04
C THR A 57 0.68 35.51 -3.62
N ASN A 58 1.35 34.43 -3.17
CA ASN A 58 2.63 34.42 -2.49
C ASN A 58 2.68 35.19 -1.16
N GLU A 59 1.53 35.56 -0.61
CA GLU A 59 1.42 36.19 0.69
C GLU A 59 1.72 35.18 1.81
N GLU A 60 2.49 35.62 2.80
CA GLU A 60 2.76 34.85 4.02
C GLU A 60 2.05 35.50 5.21
N PHE A 61 1.46 34.67 6.06
CA PHE A 61 0.76 35.11 7.26
C PHE A 61 0.95 34.10 8.39
N GLU A 62 0.63 34.51 9.61
CA GLU A 62 0.58 33.63 10.77
C GLU A 62 -0.87 33.25 11.11
N ASP A 63 -1.07 32.02 11.53
CA ASP A 63 -2.30 31.49 12.09
C ASP A 63 -1.98 30.78 13.41
N ASN A 64 -2.99 30.53 14.22
CA ASN A 64 -2.83 29.88 15.52
C ASN A 64 -3.77 28.69 15.68
N TYR A 65 -3.51 27.84 16.67
CA TYR A 65 -4.33 26.68 16.97
C TYR A 65 -4.42 26.39 18.46
N ASP A 66 -5.54 25.84 18.90
CA ASP A 66 -5.68 25.24 20.23
C ASP A 66 -5.16 23.79 20.22
N LYS A 67 -5.52 23.03 19.17
CA LYS A 67 -5.06 21.68 18.92
C LYS A 67 -4.68 21.51 17.45
N LEU A 68 -3.57 20.82 17.21
CA LEU A 68 -3.01 20.61 15.88
C LEU A 68 -3.09 19.13 15.49
N VAL A 69 -3.59 18.85 14.29
CA VAL A 69 -3.59 17.50 13.72
C VAL A 69 -2.71 17.46 12.47
N LEU A 70 -1.65 16.69 12.53
CA LEU A 70 -0.71 16.51 11.42
C LEU A 70 -1.15 15.32 10.55
N THR A 71 -1.57 15.61 9.31
CA THR A 71 -1.91 14.61 8.31
C THR A 71 -1.07 14.79 7.05
N LEU A 72 0.25 14.88 7.24
CA LEU A 72 1.25 15.29 6.24
C LEU A 72 1.42 14.27 5.11
N GLY A 73 0.96 13.04 5.33
CA GLY A 73 1.01 11.96 4.37
C GLY A 73 2.42 11.47 4.07
N SER A 74 2.60 10.94 2.88
CA SER A 74 3.86 10.40 2.37
C SER A 74 4.16 10.94 0.98
N TRP A 75 5.42 10.92 0.59
CA TRP A 75 5.86 11.34 -0.74
C TRP A 75 6.66 10.23 -1.42
N PRO A 76 6.60 10.10 -2.76
CA PRO A 76 7.41 9.12 -3.47
C PRO A 76 8.89 9.28 -3.20
N ILE A 77 9.59 8.17 -3.03
CA ILE A 77 11.05 8.16 -2.96
C ILE A 77 11.58 8.45 -4.36
N VAL A 78 12.41 9.47 -4.49
CA VAL A 78 13.06 9.87 -5.75
C VAL A 78 14.56 9.86 -5.54
N PRO A 79 15.26 8.78 -5.91
CA PRO A 79 16.70 8.73 -5.88
C PRO A 79 17.31 9.70 -6.90
N LYS A 80 18.52 10.14 -6.64
CA LYS A 80 19.27 10.93 -7.60
C LYS A 80 19.87 9.98 -8.64
N PHE A 81 19.29 9.96 -9.82
CA PHE A 81 19.82 9.25 -10.98
C PHE A 81 20.47 10.23 -11.95
N GLU A 82 21.52 9.79 -12.64
CA GLU A 82 22.01 10.49 -13.83
C GLU A 82 20.90 10.47 -14.89
N GLY A 83 20.57 11.63 -15.48
CA GLY A 83 19.44 11.78 -16.41
C GLY A 83 18.06 11.76 -15.74
N GLY A 84 17.98 11.84 -14.41
CA GLY A 84 16.68 11.83 -13.69
C GLY A 84 15.84 13.09 -13.87
N ASP A 85 16.37 14.12 -14.51
CA ASP A 85 15.70 15.38 -14.87
C ASP A 85 15.13 15.38 -16.30
N LEU A 86 15.29 14.29 -17.05
CA LEU A 86 14.71 14.16 -18.38
C LEU A 86 13.17 14.16 -18.32
N GLU A 87 12.55 14.79 -19.34
CA GLU A 87 11.09 14.73 -19.50
C GLU A 87 10.59 13.29 -19.63
N ASN A 88 9.33 13.06 -19.26
CA ASN A 88 8.64 11.78 -19.30
C ASN A 88 9.14 10.76 -18.25
N ILE A 89 9.84 11.20 -17.20
CA ILE A 89 10.08 10.42 -15.98
C ILE A 89 9.11 10.95 -14.91
N LEU A 90 8.11 10.15 -14.57
CA LEU A 90 6.94 10.58 -13.80
C LEU A 90 6.86 9.89 -12.45
N LEU A 91 6.12 10.51 -11.53
CA LEU A 91 5.76 9.97 -10.23
C LEU A 91 4.29 9.53 -10.23
N CYS A 92 3.92 8.61 -9.33
CA CYS A 92 2.53 8.19 -9.14
C CYS A 92 2.12 8.33 -7.68
N LYS A 93 1.42 9.43 -7.31
CA LYS A 93 0.98 9.65 -5.91
C LYS A 93 -0.31 10.47 -5.79
N ASN A 94 -0.49 11.51 -6.57
CA ASN A 94 -1.56 12.48 -6.41
C ASN A 94 -2.35 12.71 -7.72
N HIS A 95 -3.32 13.61 -7.68
CA HIS A 95 -4.17 13.93 -8.81
C HIS A 95 -3.39 14.48 -10.02
N ASP A 96 -2.43 15.38 -9.76
CA ASP A 96 -1.66 16.02 -10.83
C ASP A 96 -0.77 14.99 -11.53
N HIS A 97 -0.14 14.09 -10.76
CA HIS A 97 0.60 12.95 -11.32
C HIS A 97 -0.31 12.04 -12.18
N ALA A 98 -1.55 11.77 -11.74
CA ALA A 98 -2.48 10.95 -12.51
C ALA A 98 -2.80 11.59 -13.87
N ILE A 99 -3.09 12.90 -13.90
CA ILE A 99 -3.35 13.65 -15.14
C ILE A 99 -2.12 13.61 -16.03
N GLU A 100 -0.93 13.85 -15.49
CA GLU A 100 0.30 13.86 -16.28
C GLU A 100 0.60 12.48 -16.87
N ILE A 101 0.47 11.40 -16.09
CA ILE A 101 0.63 10.03 -16.59
C ILE A 101 -0.34 9.75 -17.72
N ILE A 102 -1.64 10.06 -17.56
CA ILE A 102 -2.66 9.85 -18.57
C ILE A 102 -2.31 10.64 -19.85
N GLU A 103 -1.93 11.90 -19.73
CA GLU A 103 -1.63 12.75 -20.89
C GLU A 103 -0.39 12.26 -21.65
N LYS A 104 0.73 12.00 -20.94
CA LYS A 104 1.96 11.52 -21.55
C LYS A 104 1.80 10.10 -22.12
N SER A 105 0.95 9.28 -21.52
CA SER A 105 0.70 7.92 -22.00
C SER A 105 0.01 7.87 -23.37
N LYS A 106 -0.70 8.91 -23.80
CA LYS A 106 -1.41 8.92 -25.09
C LYS A 106 -0.47 8.69 -26.29
N THR A 107 0.76 9.17 -26.20
CA THR A 107 1.76 9.07 -27.28
C THR A 107 2.83 8.01 -27.00
N ALA A 108 2.97 7.57 -25.76
CA ALA A 108 3.95 6.58 -25.35
C ALA A 108 3.64 5.19 -25.93
N LYS A 109 4.69 4.49 -26.38
CA LYS A 109 4.63 3.11 -26.92
C LYS A 109 5.34 2.12 -26.00
N ASN A 110 6.49 2.53 -25.47
CA ASN A 110 7.32 1.71 -24.57
C ASN A 110 7.30 2.36 -23.20
N VAL A 111 6.64 1.69 -22.25
CA VAL A 111 6.51 2.18 -20.88
C VAL A 111 7.40 1.37 -19.96
N VAL A 112 8.23 2.04 -19.18
CA VAL A 112 9.04 1.41 -18.15
C VAL A 112 8.51 1.79 -16.78
N ILE A 113 8.14 0.80 -15.97
CA ILE A 113 7.75 0.97 -14.59
C ILE A 113 8.91 0.54 -13.70
N ILE A 114 9.30 1.38 -12.76
CA ILE A 114 10.39 1.10 -11.82
C ILE A 114 9.81 0.94 -10.42
N GLY A 115 9.92 -0.28 -9.89
CA GLY A 115 9.33 -0.69 -8.62
C GLY A 115 8.12 -1.60 -8.79
N ALA A 116 8.25 -2.86 -8.36
CA ALA A 116 7.27 -3.92 -8.51
C ALA A 116 6.38 -4.13 -7.25
N GLY A 117 6.12 -3.08 -6.50
CA GLY A 117 5.08 -3.05 -5.46
C GLY A 117 3.68 -2.90 -6.04
N TYR A 118 2.65 -2.77 -5.19
CA TYR A 118 1.24 -2.67 -5.61
C TYR A 118 1.01 -1.67 -6.75
N ILE A 119 1.50 -0.43 -6.61
CA ILE A 119 1.28 0.62 -7.61
C ILE A 119 1.94 0.26 -8.95
N GLY A 120 3.16 -0.29 -8.90
CA GLY A 120 3.87 -0.66 -10.13
C GLY A 120 3.15 -1.76 -10.89
N VAL A 121 2.73 -2.82 -10.22
CA VAL A 121 2.04 -3.96 -10.87
C VAL A 121 0.65 -3.57 -11.41
N GLU A 122 -0.08 -2.69 -10.71
CA GLU A 122 -1.35 -2.13 -11.20
C GLU A 122 -1.15 -1.26 -12.46
N LEU A 123 -0.08 -0.47 -12.51
CA LEU A 123 0.25 0.32 -13.70
C LEU A 123 0.72 -0.54 -14.87
N VAL A 124 1.43 -1.64 -14.60
CA VAL A 124 1.80 -2.63 -15.63
C VAL A 124 0.55 -3.15 -16.33
N GLU A 125 -0.43 -3.65 -15.55
CA GLU A 125 -1.71 -4.10 -16.09
C GLU A 125 -2.41 -3.00 -16.89
N ALA A 126 -2.50 -1.78 -16.31
CA ALA A 126 -3.16 -0.65 -16.93
C ALA A 126 -2.57 -0.28 -18.30
N PHE A 127 -1.25 -0.36 -18.47
CA PHE A 127 -0.59 -0.03 -19.74
C PHE A 127 -0.57 -1.20 -20.72
N GLU A 128 -0.40 -2.42 -20.26
CA GLU A 128 -0.47 -3.62 -21.09
C GLU A 128 -1.85 -3.73 -21.74
N MET A 129 -2.93 -3.55 -20.98
CA MET A 129 -4.30 -3.56 -21.51
C MET A 129 -4.59 -2.44 -22.52
N GLN A 130 -3.78 -1.39 -22.56
CA GLN A 130 -3.82 -0.35 -23.58
C GLN A 130 -2.97 -0.69 -24.84
N GLY A 131 -2.38 -1.90 -24.88
CA GLY A 131 -1.54 -2.36 -25.99
C GLY A 131 -0.15 -1.73 -26.04
N LYS A 132 0.36 -1.23 -24.92
CA LYS A 132 1.72 -0.70 -24.83
C LYS A 132 2.71 -1.83 -24.54
N LYS A 133 3.96 -1.65 -24.99
CA LYS A 133 5.06 -2.51 -24.55
C LYS A 133 5.48 -2.07 -23.15
N VAL A 134 5.38 -2.97 -22.19
CA VAL A 134 5.67 -2.66 -20.78
C VAL A 134 6.86 -3.43 -20.30
N THR A 135 7.80 -2.72 -19.67
CA THR A 135 8.92 -3.30 -18.90
C THR A 135 8.75 -2.91 -17.44
N LEU A 136 8.74 -3.91 -16.55
CA LEU A 136 8.75 -3.72 -15.10
C LEU A 136 10.13 -4.04 -14.55
N ILE A 137 10.77 -3.08 -13.89
CA ILE A 137 12.11 -3.22 -13.30
C ILE A 137 12.03 -3.13 -11.79
N ASP A 138 12.61 -4.09 -11.07
CA ASP A 138 12.77 -4.01 -9.62
C ASP A 138 14.13 -4.55 -9.16
N ALA A 139 14.63 -3.99 -8.06
CA ALA A 139 15.83 -4.46 -7.39
C ALA A 139 15.61 -5.78 -6.64
N GLU A 140 14.38 -6.07 -6.22
CA GLU A 140 13.99 -7.36 -5.64
C GLU A 140 13.90 -8.43 -6.74
N ASP A 141 14.05 -9.68 -6.35
CA ASP A 141 14.08 -10.83 -7.27
C ASP A 141 12.70 -11.31 -7.72
N ARG A 142 11.63 -10.71 -7.21
CA ARG A 142 10.23 -10.99 -7.54
C ARG A 142 9.33 -9.79 -7.32
N ILE A 143 8.18 -9.77 -7.98
CA ILE A 143 7.17 -8.74 -7.76
C ILE A 143 6.58 -8.87 -6.35
N MET A 144 6.11 -7.77 -5.78
CA MET A 144 5.42 -7.73 -4.48
C MET A 144 6.12 -8.51 -3.34
N ALA A 145 7.45 -8.67 -3.38
CA ALA A 145 8.26 -9.46 -2.45
C ALA A 145 8.01 -9.15 -0.95
N LYS A 146 7.60 -7.91 -0.63
CA LYS A 146 7.29 -7.48 0.74
C LYS A 146 5.90 -7.91 1.22
N TYR A 147 5.02 -8.34 0.34
CA TYR A 147 3.60 -8.55 0.61
C TYR A 147 3.16 -10.00 0.42
N LEU A 148 3.89 -10.76 -0.42
CA LEU A 148 3.54 -12.12 -0.80
C LEU A 148 4.78 -13.02 -0.78
N ASP A 149 4.58 -14.28 -0.40
CA ASP A 149 5.59 -15.33 -0.56
C ASP A 149 5.69 -15.79 -2.02
N LYS A 150 6.81 -16.46 -2.35
CA LYS A 150 7.20 -16.78 -3.73
C LYS A 150 6.14 -17.55 -4.52
N GLU A 151 5.47 -18.52 -3.91
CA GLU A 151 4.45 -19.33 -4.58
C GLU A 151 3.25 -18.52 -5.09
N PHE A 152 2.98 -17.35 -4.50
CA PHE A 152 1.92 -16.42 -4.95
C PHE A 152 2.44 -15.49 -6.02
N THR A 153 3.66 -14.98 -5.86
CA THR A 153 4.25 -14.08 -6.85
C THR A 153 4.53 -14.79 -8.16
N ASP A 154 4.97 -16.05 -8.14
CA ASP A 154 5.20 -16.86 -9.34
C ASP A 154 3.93 -16.98 -10.21
N ILE A 155 2.76 -17.12 -9.59
CA ILE A 155 1.49 -17.16 -10.32
C ILE A 155 1.19 -15.80 -10.99
N ALA A 156 1.40 -14.71 -10.25
CA ALA A 156 1.16 -13.37 -10.77
C ALA A 156 2.18 -12.96 -11.84
N GLU A 157 3.45 -13.31 -11.67
CA GLU A 157 4.51 -13.09 -12.68
C GLU A 157 4.22 -13.82 -13.97
N LYS A 158 3.72 -15.05 -13.87
CA LYS A 158 3.31 -15.83 -15.05
C LYS A 158 2.22 -15.12 -15.85
N GLU A 159 1.23 -14.49 -15.20
CA GLU A 159 0.19 -13.72 -15.89
C GLU A 159 0.80 -12.58 -16.71
N PHE A 160 1.78 -11.86 -16.17
CA PHE A 160 2.47 -10.80 -16.88
C PHE A 160 3.30 -11.32 -18.06
N ILE A 161 4.06 -12.40 -17.84
CA ILE A 161 4.91 -13.00 -18.88
C ILE A 161 4.07 -13.52 -20.05
N ASP A 162 2.98 -14.23 -19.76
CA ASP A 162 2.07 -14.78 -20.76
C ASP A 162 1.42 -13.68 -21.64
N ARG A 163 1.34 -12.44 -21.14
CA ARG A 163 0.86 -11.25 -21.85
C ARG A 163 1.94 -10.43 -22.52
N GLY A 164 3.19 -10.87 -22.44
CA GLY A 164 4.32 -10.22 -23.11
C GLY A 164 4.93 -9.04 -22.34
N VAL A 165 4.64 -8.91 -21.05
CA VAL A 165 5.30 -7.93 -20.17
C VAL A 165 6.75 -8.39 -19.96
N ASN A 166 7.70 -7.48 -20.10
CA ASN A 166 9.11 -7.73 -19.82
C ASN A 166 9.39 -7.52 -18.32
N LEU A 167 9.58 -8.60 -17.57
CA LEU A 167 9.95 -8.55 -16.16
C LEU A 167 11.48 -8.55 -16.00
N VAL A 168 12.01 -7.49 -15.41
CA VAL A 168 13.44 -7.29 -15.14
C VAL A 168 13.61 -7.20 -13.62
N LEU A 169 13.75 -8.38 -13.00
CA LEU A 169 13.79 -8.51 -11.54
C LEU A 169 15.22 -8.80 -11.06
N GLY A 170 15.56 -8.38 -9.85
CA GLY A 170 16.91 -8.46 -9.30
C GLY A 170 17.90 -7.53 -9.99
N GLU A 171 17.42 -6.39 -10.54
CA GLU A 171 18.25 -5.40 -11.22
C GLU A 171 17.96 -3.99 -10.70
N LYS A 172 19.03 -3.27 -10.39
CA LYS A 172 18.94 -1.86 -9.95
C LYS A 172 19.13 -0.94 -11.14
N VAL A 173 18.24 0.06 -11.23
CA VAL A 173 18.40 1.18 -12.17
C VAL A 173 19.62 2.00 -11.75
N SER A 174 20.48 2.34 -12.72
CA SER A 174 21.69 3.14 -12.54
C SER A 174 21.54 4.55 -13.10
N LYS A 175 20.95 4.71 -14.29
CA LYS A 175 20.76 6.01 -14.95
C LYS A 175 19.64 5.97 -15.98
N PHE A 176 19.30 7.14 -16.49
CA PHE A 176 18.43 7.33 -17.65
C PHE A 176 19.22 7.92 -18.81
N GLU A 177 18.92 7.49 -20.01
CA GLU A 177 19.46 8.07 -21.24
C GLU A 177 18.30 8.71 -22.03
N GLY A 178 18.60 9.81 -22.73
CA GLY A 178 17.56 10.54 -23.47
C GLY A 178 18.09 11.26 -24.69
N GLU A 179 17.14 11.66 -25.51
CA GLU A 179 17.39 12.48 -26.71
C GLU A 179 16.45 13.68 -26.71
N ASN A 180 16.94 14.84 -27.11
CA ASN A 180 16.15 16.10 -27.14
C ASN A 180 15.46 16.43 -25.80
N GLY A 181 16.10 16.10 -24.67
CA GLY A 181 15.59 16.37 -23.33
C GLY A 181 14.54 15.38 -22.82
N LYS A 182 14.21 14.32 -23.58
CA LYS A 182 13.24 13.29 -23.21
C LYS A 182 13.91 11.95 -22.97
N VAL A 183 13.41 11.17 -22.01
CA VAL A 183 13.90 9.83 -21.77
C VAL A 183 13.64 8.93 -22.97
N THR A 184 14.61 8.08 -23.30
CA THR A 184 14.51 7.05 -24.36
C THR A 184 14.94 5.68 -23.86
N LYS A 185 15.71 5.60 -22.75
CA LYS A 185 16.17 4.33 -22.19
C LYS A 185 16.34 4.42 -20.67
N VAL A 186 16.08 3.31 -20.03
CA VAL A 186 16.42 3.03 -18.62
C VAL A 186 17.61 2.07 -18.60
N VAL A 187 18.68 2.42 -17.91
CA VAL A 187 19.88 1.59 -17.80
C VAL A 187 19.97 0.99 -16.41
N THR A 188 20.20 -0.30 -16.35
CA THR A 188 20.45 -1.06 -15.12
C THR A 188 21.92 -1.48 -15.04
N GLU A 189 22.27 -2.22 -14.00
CA GLU A 189 23.62 -2.83 -13.87
C GLU A 189 23.90 -3.93 -14.92
N LYS A 190 22.84 -4.52 -15.50
CA LYS A 190 22.95 -5.68 -16.39
C LYS A 190 22.49 -5.42 -17.84
N GLY A 191 21.75 -4.34 -18.07
CA GLY A 191 21.23 -4.06 -19.40
C GLY A 191 20.66 -2.66 -19.59
N SER A 192 20.05 -2.42 -20.74
CA SER A 192 19.31 -1.19 -21.04
C SER A 192 17.99 -1.53 -21.71
N TYR A 193 16.95 -0.77 -21.38
CA TYR A 193 15.57 -1.00 -21.77
C TYR A 193 14.99 0.25 -22.40
N GLU A 194 14.41 0.13 -23.57
CA GLU A 194 13.76 1.24 -24.28
C GLU A 194 12.52 1.70 -23.49
N GLY A 195 12.38 3.00 -23.33
CA GLY A 195 11.23 3.61 -22.65
C GLY A 195 11.06 5.07 -23.03
N ASP A 196 9.94 5.39 -23.64
CA ASP A 196 9.54 6.76 -23.98
C ASP A 196 8.64 7.40 -22.90
N LEU A 197 8.23 6.60 -21.91
CA LEU A 197 7.59 6.98 -20.66
C LEU A 197 8.11 6.11 -19.52
N VAL A 198 8.54 6.73 -18.42
CA VAL A 198 9.00 6.04 -17.21
C VAL A 198 8.15 6.47 -16.02
N VAL A 199 7.70 5.51 -15.19
CA VAL A 199 6.99 5.83 -13.94
C VAL A 199 7.75 5.23 -12.75
N LEU A 200 8.11 6.09 -11.78
CA LEU A 200 8.80 5.69 -10.56
C LEU A 200 7.81 5.26 -9.48
N CYS A 201 7.85 3.98 -9.08
CA CYS A 201 6.98 3.35 -8.09
C CYS A 201 7.77 2.65 -6.97
N ILE A 202 8.94 3.16 -6.59
CA ILE A 202 9.91 2.53 -5.68
C ILE A 202 9.60 2.72 -4.19
N GLY A 203 8.39 3.16 -3.87
CA GLY A 203 7.91 3.31 -2.49
C GLY A 203 7.80 4.76 -2.03
N PHE A 204 7.45 4.90 -0.75
CA PHE A 204 7.13 6.19 -0.13
C PHE A 204 7.93 6.41 1.16
N ALA A 205 8.26 7.67 1.42
CA ALA A 205 8.77 8.14 2.70
C ALA A 205 7.76 9.08 3.38
N PRO A 206 7.71 9.15 4.71
CA PRO A 206 6.88 10.12 5.42
C PRO A 206 7.23 11.55 5.00
N ASN A 207 6.21 12.37 4.73
CA ASN A 207 6.42 13.78 4.34
C ASN A 207 6.52 14.68 5.57
N THR A 208 7.53 14.46 6.41
CA THR A 208 7.66 15.03 7.77
C THR A 208 8.78 16.04 7.94
N LYS A 209 9.34 16.57 6.85
CA LYS A 209 10.41 17.60 6.91
C LYS A 209 10.02 18.80 7.77
N LEU A 210 8.75 19.20 7.75
CA LEU A 210 8.19 20.33 8.51
C LEU A 210 8.37 20.18 10.03
N VAL A 211 8.39 18.93 10.52
CA VAL A 211 8.43 18.60 11.96
C VAL A 211 9.71 17.88 12.37
N GLN A 212 10.66 17.72 11.44
CA GLN A 212 11.93 17.04 11.70
C GLN A 212 12.73 17.76 12.80
N GLY A 213 13.19 16.98 13.79
CA GLY A 213 13.92 17.52 14.96
C GLY A 213 13.03 18.25 15.98
N LYS A 214 11.72 18.35 15.75
CA LYS A 214 10.74 18.99 16.64
C LYS A 214 9.81 18.00 17.32
N LEU A 215 9.57 16.84 16.71
CA LEU A 215 8.78 15.72 17.22
C LEU A 215 9.64 14.46 17.24
N ASP A 216 9.26 13.50 18.08
CA ASP A 216 9.87 12.17 18.08
C ASP A 216 9.48 11.42 16.80
N THR A 217 10.51 10.91 16.09
CA THR A 217 10.33 10.19 14.82
C THR A 217 11.20 8.95 14.76
N LEU A 218 10.81 7.98 13.94
CA LEU A 218 11.70 6.90 13.53
C LEU A 218 12.83 7.44 12.62
N PRO A 219 13.89 6.67 12.38
CA PRO A 219 14.98 7.08 11.47
C PRO A 219 14.54 7.45 10.05
N ASN A 220 13.42 6.87 9.56
CA ASN A 220 12.83 7.20 8.27
C ASN A 220 11.97 8.48 8.28
N GLY A 221 11.83 9.13 9.43
CA GLY A 221 11.05 10.34 9.62
C GLY A 221 9.59 10.13 10.03
N ALA A 222 9.08 8.90 10.14
CA ALA A 222 7.71 8.65 10.57
C ALA A 222 7.47 9.11 12.01
N ILE A 223 6.43 9.92 12.23
CA ILE A 223 6.11 10.49 13.54
C ILE A 223 5.69 9.37 14.49
N ILE A 224 6.30 9.33 15.67
CA ILE A 224 5.93 8.42 16.75
C ILE A 224 4.67 8.97 17.42
N ILE A 225 3.65 8.13 17.52
CA ILE A 225 2.38 8.43 18.18
C ILE A 225 2.07 7.37 19.22
N ASP A 226 1.28 7.76 20.21
CA ASP A 226 0.73 6.81 21.18
C ASP A 226 -0.57 6.14 20.68
N GLU A 227 -1.16 5.30 21.49
CA GLU A 227 -2.41 4.59 21.18
C GLU A 227 -3.65 5.49 21.04
N TYR A 228 -3.53 6.78 21.37
CA TYR A 228 -4.56 7.81 21.23
C TYR A 228 -4.26 8.84 20.14
N MET A 229 -3.29 8.55 19.27
CA MET A 229 -2.81 9.42 18.17
C MET A 229 -2.09 10.69 18.63
N ARG A 230 -1.63 10.77 19.89
CA ARG A 230 -0.89 11.92 20.41
C ARG A 230 0.59 11.81 20.04
N THR A 231 1.22 12.92 19.71
CA THR A 231 2.67 13.02 19.46
C THR A 231 3.45 13.31 20.76
N SER A 232 4.74 13.52 20.67
CA SER A 232 5.59 13.96 21.78
C SER A 232 5.34 15.41 22.25
N LYS A 233 4.49 16.17 21.57
CA LYS A 233 4.08 17.53 21.97
C LYS A 233 2.63 17.55 22.44
N GLU A 234 2.38 18.30 23.50
CA GLU A 234 1.02 18.52 24.01
C GLU A 234 0.14 19.20 22.96
N ASP A 235 -1.13 18.80 22.89
CA ASP A 235 -2.12 19.31 21.94
C ASP A 235 -1.79 19.07 20.45
N VAL A 236 -0.82 18.19 20.17
CA VAL A 236 -0.42 17.83 18.81
C VAL A 236 -0.66 16.35 18.56
N PHE A 237 -1.50 16.08 17.57
CA PHE A 237 -1.88 14.74 17.11
C PHE A 237 -1.32 14.49 15.71
N ALA A 238 -1.18 13.21 15.34
CA ALA A 238 -0.80 12.87 13.98
C ALA A 238 -1.54 11.60 13.50
N ALA A 239 -1.83 11.53 12.20
CA ALA A 239 -2.54 10.41 11.59
C ALA A 239 -2.14 10.17 10.14
N GLY A 240 -2.30 8.94 9.68
CA GLY A 240 -2.09 8.52 8.29
C GLY A 240 -0.63 8.23 7.96
N ASP A 241 -0.27 8.36 6.68
CA ASP A 241 1.02 7.93 6.13
C ASP A 241 2.24 8.67 6.67
N CYS A 242 2.08 9.71 7.48
CA CYS A 242 3.20 10.38 8.15
C CYS A 242 3.61 9.73 9.48
N CYS A 243 2.86 8.75 9.98
CA CYS A 243 3.01 8.16 11.29
C CYS A 243 3.46 6.69 11.26
N VAL A 244 3.95 6.24 12.40
CA VAL A 244 4.10 4.82 12.71
C VAL A 244 2.77 4.19 13.07
N VAL A 245 2.68 2.86 13.01
CA VAL A 245 1.53 2.08 13.45
C VAL A 245 1.99 0.90 14.32
N LYS A 246 1.17 0.54 15.32
CA LYS A 246 1.34 -0.71 16.06
C LYS A 246 1.04 -1.87 15.11
N TYR A 247 2.00 -2.78 14.95
CA TYR A 247 1.88 -3.95 14.08
C TYR A 247 1.68 -5.22 14.91
N ASN A 248 0.43 -5.72 14.91
CA ASN A 248 0.02 -6.81 15.79
C ASN A 248 0.74 -8.14 15.52
N PRO A 249 0.99 -8.56 14.26
CA PRO A 249 1.64 -9.85 14.00
C PRO A 249 3.01 -10.01 14.65
N ALA A 250 3.76 -8.93 14.81
CA ALA A 250 5.10 -8.94 15.38
C ALA A 250 5.20 -8.25 16.77
N HIS A 251 4.09 -7.69 17.29
CA HIS A 251 4.07 -6.88 18.51
C HIS A 251 5.08 -5.74 18.53
N ASP A 252 5.35 -5.17 17.37
CA ASP A 252 6.28 -4.06 17.18
C ASP A 252 5.59 -2.82 16.61
N THR A 253 6.39 -1.81 16.29
CA THR A 253 5.94 -0.58 15.64
C THR A 253 6.59 -0.48 14.27
N ARG A 254 5.78 -0.29 13.23
CA ARG A 254 6.24 -0.24 11.84
C ARG A 254 5.69 0.98 11.09
N TYR A 255 6.33 1.29 9.98
CA TYR A 255 5.82 2.22 8.99
C TYR A 255 5.05 1.45 7.91
N ILE A 256 3.73 1.55 7.93
CA ILE A 256 2.82 0.83 7.01
C ILE A 256 1.79 1.84 6.45
N PRO A 257 2.13 2.55 5.37
CA PRO A 257 1.28 3.59 4.79
C PRO A 257 0.13 2.96 3.98
N LEU A 258 -1.00 2.72 4.64
CA LEU A 258 -2.23 2.19 4.05
C LEU A 258 -3.40 3.14 4.28
N ALA A 259 -4.24 3.32 3.28
CA ALA A 259 -5.44 4.16 3.35
C ALA A 259 -6.39 3.73 4.48
N THR A 260 -6.52 2.42 4.72
CA THR A 260 -7.33 1.86 5.82
C THR A 260 -6.79 2.25 7.21
N ASN A 261 -5.46 2.33 7.36
CA ASN A 261 -4.85 2.86 8.59
C ASN A 261 -5.17 4.35 8.72
N ALA A 262 -4.96 5.14 7.67
CA ALA A 262 -5.20 6.58 7.70
C ALA A 262 -6.64 6.93 8.10
N VAL A 263 -7.65 6.24 7.54
CA VAL A 263 -9.07 6.46 7.88
C VAL A 263 -9.37 6.12 9.34
N ARG A 264 -8.88 4.98 9.84
CA ARG A 264 -9.06 4.59 11.25
C ARG A 264 -8.36 5.54 12.20
N MET A 265 -7.12 5.94 11.89
CA MET A 265 -6.36 6.91 12.70
C MET A 265 -7.04 8.28 12.73
N GLY A 266 -7.55 8.77 11.58
CA GLY A 266 -8.32 10.02 11.54
C GLY A 266 -9.59 9.95 12.41
N THR A 267 -10.30 8.82 12.41
CA THR A 267 -11.44 8.58 13.29
C THR A 267 -11.03 8.60 14.77
N LEU A 268 -9.87 8.00 15.09
CA LEU A 268 -9.33 7.99 16.46
C LEU A 268 -8.90 9.39 16.92
N VAL A 269 -8.29 10.20 16.05
CA VAL A 269 -8.01 11.61 16.38
C VAL A 269 -9.28 12.33 16.78
N ALA A 270 -10.34 12.21 15.96
CA ALA A 270 -11.60 12.88 16.26
C ALA A 270 -12.24 12.43 17.59
N ARG A 271 -12.03 11.17 18.00
CA ARG A 271 -12.51 10.65 19.28
C ARG A 271 -11.66 11.05 20.48
N ASN A 272 -10.37 11.27 20.27
CA ASN A 272 -9.39 11.45 21.34
C ASN A 272 -8.91 12.91 21.49
N ILE A 273 -9.29 13.81 20.59
CA ILE A 273 -8.73 15.17 20.52
C ILE A 273 -9.03 16.01 21.78
N LEU A 274 -10.15 15.77 22.44
CA LEU A 274 -10.49 16.44 23.69
C LEU A 274 -10.01 15.67 24.92
N GLU A 275 -10.28 14.37 24.94
CA GLU A 275 -9.86 13.45 25.99
C GLU A 275 -9.63 12.04 25.40
N PRO A 276 -8.71 11.23 25.96
CA PRO A 276 -8.42 9.90 25.46
C PRO A 276 -9.55 8.91 25.78
N THR A 277 -10.37 8.57 24.76
CA THR A 277 -11.56 7.72 24.91
C THR A 277 -11.45 6.37 24.19
N LEU A 278 -10.75 6.30 23.04
CA LEU A 278 -10.70 5.11 22.22
C LEU A 278 -9.25 4.79 21.78
N LYS A 279 -8.77 3.63 22.18
CA LYS A 279 -7.42 3.16 21.85
C LYS A 279 -7.31 2.63 20.43
N TYR A 280 -6.17 2.87 19.82
CA TYR A 280 -5.79 2.22 18.56
C TYR A 280 -5.41 0.76 18.80
N MET A 281 -6.14 -0.15 18.18
CA MET A 281 -5.89 -1.59 18.31
C MET A 281 -4.75 -2.11 17.44
N GLY A 282 -4.13 -1.25 16.64
CA GLY A 282 -3.07 -1.65 15.71
C GLY A 282 -3.57 -2.06 14.33
N THR A 283 -2.67 -2.67 13.57
CA THR A 283 -2.92 -3.14 12.21
C THR A 283 -2.23 -4.47 11.95
N GLN A 284 -2.76 -5.25 11.01
CA GLN A 284 -2.14 -6.44 10.45
C GLN A 284 -1.55 -6.19 9.07
N GLY A 285 -1.70 -4.96 8.54
CA GLY A 285 -1.25 -4.63 7.18
C GLY A 285 -2.08 -5.33 6.09
N THR A 286 -3.37 -5.59 6.37
CA THR A 286 -4.26 -6.29 5.44
C THR A 286 -4.44 -5.49 4.16
N SER A 287 -4.18 -6.13 3.03
CA SER A 287 -4.23 -5.52 1.70
C SER A 287 -4.60 -6.54 0.63
N GLY A 288 -5.04 -6.04 -0.51
CA GLY A 288 -5.39 -6.88 -1.65
C GLY A 288 -5.18 -6.15 -2.96
N ILE A 289 -5.05 -6.93 -4.03
CA ILE A 289 -4.87 -6.46 -5.39
C ILE A 289 -5.59 -7.39 -6.36
N LYS A 290 -6.06 -6.84 -7.46
CA LYS A 290 -6.46 -7.63 -8.62
C LYS A 290 -5.45 -7.44 -9.72
N ILE A 291 -4.96 -8.53 -10.30
CA ILE A 291 -4.07 -8.55 -11.47
C ILE A 291 -4.79 -9.40 -12.52
N TYR A 292 -5.34 -8.76 -13.54
CA TYR A 292 -6.25 -9.37 -14.52
C TYR A 292 -7.38 -10.12 -13.82
N GLU A 293 -7.45 -11.44 -13.94
CA GLU A 293 -8.48 -12.24 -13.25
C GLU A 293 -8.04 -12.69 -11.84
N LYS A 294 -6.76 -12.58 -11.49
CA LYS A 294 -6.25 -13.01 -10.19
C LYS A 294 -6.63 -12.03 -9.09
N CYS A 295 -7.45 -12.48 -8.15
CA CYS A 295 -7.77 -11.79 -6.92
C CYS A 295 -6.80 -12.26 -5.83
N ILE A 296 -5.96 -11.34 -5.34
CA ILE A 296 -4.87 -11.65 -4.41
C ILE A 296 -5.05 -10.79 -3.17
N ALA A 297 -4.88 -11.38 -1.99
CA ALA A 297 -4.88 -10.62 -0.75
C ALA A 297 -3.93 -11.24 0.28
N SER A 298 -3.46 -10.41 1.19
CA SER A 298 -2.60 -10.83 2.30
C SER A 298 -2.91 -10.07 3.57
N THR A 299 -2.56 -10.66 4.70
CA THR A 299 -2.65 -10.04 6.02
C THR A 299 -1.55 -10.57 6.92
N GLY A 300 -1.00 -9.74 7.79
CA GLY A 300 0.09 -10.10 8.68
C GLY A 300 1.43 -10.28 7.96
N LEU A 301 2.25 -11.16 8.49
CA LEU A 301 3.60 -11.45 8.01
C LEU A 301 3.58 -12.51 6.90
N THR A 302 4.36 -12.31 5.85
CA THR A 302 4.77 -13.42 4.97
C THR A 302 5.77 -14.31 5.70
N GLU A 303 5.96 -15.53 5.26
CA GLU A 303 6.94 -16.45 5.86
C GLU A 303 8.36 -15.87 5.77
N ASP A 304 8.73 -15.34 4.60
CA ASP A 304 10.05 -14.76 4.38
C ASP A 304 10.29 -13.54 5.28
N VAL A 305 9.34 -12.61 5.36
CA VAL A 305 9.45 -11.43 6.22
C VAL A 305 9.47 -11.82 7.69
N ALA A 306 8.65 -12.80 8.12
CA ALA A 306 8.65 -13.28 9.50
C ALA A 306 10.01 -13.86 9.90
N LYS A 307 10.60 -14.72 9.07
CA LYS A 307 11.93 -15.30 9.30
C LYS A 307 13.04 -14.23 9.32
N ALA A 308 12.94 -13.22 8.46
CA ALA A 308 13.97 -12.20 8.33
C ALA A 308 13.90 -11.12 9.45
N THR A 309 12.70 -10.80 9.96
CA THR A 309 12.49 -9.62 10.81
C THR A 309 12.06 -9.93 12.25
N THR A 310 11.79 -11.20 12.58
CA THR A 310 11.36 -11.60 13.92
C THR A 310 12.26 -12.67 14.50
N LYS A 311 12.10 -12.94 15.80
CA LYS A 311 12.77 -14.06 16.50
C LYS A 311 11.84 -15.27 16.68
N MET A 312 10.68 -15.26 16.04
CA MET A 312 9.68 -16.33 16.15
C MET A 312 10.18 -17.61 15.48
N ASN A 313 9.73 -18.74 15.98
CA ASN A 313 9.94 -20.05 15.35
C ASN A 313 8.91 -20.26 14.24
N VAL A 314 9.15 -19.62 13.08
CA VAL A 314 8.17 -19.50 11.99
C VAL A 314 7.94 -20.82 11.29
N ALA A 315 6.67 -21.14 11.09
CA ALA A 315 6.20 -22.20 10.18
C ALA A 315 5.10 -21.69 9.26
N SER A 316 4.89 -22.40 8.19
CA SER A 316 3.79 -22.14 7.26
C SER A 316 3.14 -23.44 6.79
N VAL A 317 1.92 -23.31 6.33
CA VAL A 317 1.17 -24.37 5.66
C VAL A 317 0.38 -23.77 4.52
N SER A 318 0.33 -24.46 3.39
CA SER A 318 -0.45 -24.03 2.23
C SER A 318 -1.38 -25.14 1.73
N LEU A 319 -2.46 -24.71 1.12
CA LEU A 319 -3.47 -25.57 0.51
C LEU A 319 -3.95 -24.93 -0.79
N THR A 320 -3.98 -25.73 -1.86
CA THR A 320 -4.74 -25.41 -3.07
C THR A 320 -5.92 -26.37 -3.13
N ASP A 321 -7.13 -25.83 -3.15
CA ASP A 321 -8.36 -26.61 -3.22
C ASP A 321 -9.47 -25.80 -3.89
N ASN A 322 -10.48 -26.50 -4.41
CA ASN A 322 -11.66 -25.84 -4.95
C ASN A 322 -12.45 -25.17 -3.82
N TYR A 323 -12.85 -23.92 -4.06
CA TYR A 323 -13.55 -23.12 -3.04
C TYR A 323 -14.91 -23.69 -2.64
N ARG A 324 -15.55 -24.48 -3.53
CA ARG A 324 -16.84 -25.14 -3.32
C ARG A 324 -16.83 -26.55 -3.91
N PRO A 325 -17.83 -27.39 -3.61
CA PRO A 325 -17.87 -28.79 -4.03
C PRO A 325 -17.88 -28.97 -5.55
N GLU A 326 -17.20 -30.01 -6.04
CA GLU A 326 -17.04 -30.33 -7.45
C GLU A 326 -18.33 -30.84 -8.12
N PHE A 327 -19.37 -31.17 -7.36
CA PHE A 327 -20.69 -31.47 -7.90
C PHE A 327 -21.46 -30.21 -8.34
N MET A 328 -20.96 -29.01 -8.00
CA MET A 328 -21.54 -27.75 -8.48
C MET A 328 -21.18 -27.53 -9.95
N PRO A 329 -22.06 -26.85 -10.74
CA PRO A 329 -21.80 -26.61 -12.17
C PRO A 329 -20.52 -25.89 -12.49
N THR A 330 -20.02 -25.04 -11.55
CA THR A 330 -18.75 -24.32 -11.68
C THR A 330 -18.00 -24.38 -10.35
N TYR A 331 -16.68 -24.52 -10.39
CA TYR A 331 -15.78 -24.44 -9.25
C TYR A 331 -14.40 -24.03 -9.74
N LEU A 332 -13.65 -23.37 -8.90
CA LEU A 332 -12.30 -22.88 -9.22
C LEU A 332 -11.38 -23.11 -8.02
N PRO A 333 -10.11 -23.38 -8.27
CA PRO A 333 -9.15 -23.51 -7.19
C PRO A 333 -8.82 -22.15 -6.56
N ALA A 334 -8.55 -22.17 -5.26
CA ALA A 334 -7.93 -21.11 -4.53
C ALA A 334 -6.70 -21.66 -3.79
N THR A 335 -5.62 -20.92 -3.79
CA THR A 335 -4.44 -21.23 -2.97
C THR A 335 -4.43 -20.32 -1.77
N VAL A 336 -4.34 -20.92 -0.57
CA VAL A 336 -4.26 -20.22 0.71
C VAL A 336 -3.02 -20.68 1.44
N LYS A 337 -2.31 -19.74 2.06
CA LYS A 337 -1.19 -20.01 2.97
C LYS A 337 -1.45 -19.37 4.31
N LEU A 338 -1.13 -20.08 5.39
CA LEU A 338 -1.06 -19.55 6.75
C LEU A 338 0.39 -19.56 7.22
N VAL A 339 0.76 -18.50 7.91
CA VAL A 339 2.05 -18.37 8.60
C VAL A 339 1.76 -18.29 10.10
N PHE A 340 2.47 -19.06 10.89
CA PHE A 340 2.27 -19.15 12.33
C PHE A 340 3.60 -19.34 13.09
N ASP A 341 3.60 -18.96 14.36
CA ASP A 341 4.70 -19.24 15.27
C ASP A 341 4.52 -20.64 15.87
N LYS A 342 5.49 -21.53 15.70
CA LYS A 342 5.45 -22.92 16.18
C LYS A 342 5.34 -23.02 17.69
N ASP A 343 5.96 -22.10 18.42
CA ASP A 343 6.09 -22.19 19.88
C ASP A 343 4.77 -21.78 20.56
N THR A 344 4.13 -20.74 20.05
CA THR A 344 2.85 -20.23 20.58
C THR A 344 1.64 -20.74 19.82
N ARG A 345 1.84 -21.33 18.65
CA ARG A 345 0.80 -21.77 17.71
C ARG A 345 -0.05 -20.62 17.13
N ARG A 346 0.25 -19.35 17.44
CA ARG A 346 -0.49 -18.18 16.96
C ARG A 346 -0.36 -18.01 15.46
N VAL A 347 -1.47 -17.71 14.80
CA VAL A 347 -1.47 -17.27 13.41
C VAL A 347 -0.90 -15.85 13.34
N ILE A 348 0.12 -15.65 12.52
CA ILE A 348 0.81 -14.35 12.36
C ILE A 348 0.71 -13.79 10.94
N GLY A 349 0.20 -14.58 9.99
CA GLY A 349 0.03 -14.15 8.61
C GLY A 349 -0.80 -15.09 7.76
N GLY A 350 -1.26 -14.58 6.63
CA GLY A 350 -1.94 -15.39 5.63
C GLY A 350 -2.06 -14.70 4.29
N GLN A 351 -2.19 -15.50 3.24
CA GLN A 351 -2.23 -15.08 1.85
C GLN A 351 -3.24 -15.93 1.08
N ILE A 352 -3.90 -15.33 0.09
CA ILE A 352 -4.83 -16.02 -0.81
C ILE A 352 -4.67 -15.52 -2.25
N ILE A 353 -4.80 -16.45 -3.21
CA ILE A 353 -4.91 -16.15 -4.63
C ILE A 353 -5.96 -17.07 -5.28
N SER A 354 -6.81 -16.50 -6.13
CA SER A 354 -7.83 -17.23 -6.89
C SER A 354 -8.33 -16.41 -8.08
N ASP A 355 -9.00 -17.06 -9.03
CA ASP A 355 -9.64 -16.40 -10.17
C ASP A 355 -11.05 -15.88 -9.85
N ILE A 356 -11.49 -16.01 -8.62
CA ILE A 356 -12.71 -15.39 -8.08
C ILE A 356 -12.40 -14.58 -6.84
N ASP A 357 -13.27 -13.65 -6.49
CA ASP A 357 -13.06 -12.82 -5.29
C ASP A 357 -13.32 -13.63 -4.00
N LEU A 358 -12.23 -14.13 -3.42
CA LEU A 358 -12.17 -14.73 -2.09
C LEU A 358 -11.32 -13.88 -1.12
N THR A 359 -11.00 -12.66 -1.50
CA THR A 359 -10.11 -11.77 -0.73
C THR A 359 -10.64 -11.47 0.68
N GLN A 360 -11.96 -11.55 0.89
CA GLN A 360 -12.60 -11.33 2.19
C GLN A 360 -12.16 -12.35 3.26
N PHE A 361 -11.65 -13.52 2.89
CA PHE A 361 -11.05 -14.45 3.86
C PHE A 361 -9.85 -13.83 4.60
N MET A 362 -9.14 -12.88 3.98
CA MET A 362 -8.05 -12.17 4.64
C MET A 362 -8.54 -11.19 5.71
N ASN A 363 -9.76 -10.67 5.60
CA ASN A 363 -10.38 -9.91 6.68
C ASN A 363 -10.70 -10.80 7.89
N THR A 364 -11.14 -12.03 7.65
CA THR A 364 -11.30 -13.03 8.73
C THR A 364 -9.96 -13.32 9.41
N LEU A 365 -8.89 -13.57 8.63
CA LEU A 365 -7.56 -13.80 9.20
C LEU A 365 -7.01 -12.55 9.91
N SER A 366 -7.35 -11.35 9.45
CA SER A 366 -7.01 -10.12 10.17
C SER A 366 -7.60 -10.09 11.59
N VAL A 367 -8.84 -10.55 11.77
CA VAL A 367 -9.47 -10.71 13.09
C VAL A 367 -8.80 -11.81 13.92
N VAL A 368 -8.48 -12.94 13.30
CA VAL A 368 -7.75 -14.06 13.92
C VAL A 368 -6.40 -13.56 14.49
N ILE A 369 -5.61 -12.86 13.67
CA ILE A 369 -4.31 -12.32 14.09
C ILE A 369 -4.47 -11.26 15.19
N GLN A 370 -5.44 -10.36 15.05
CA GLN A 370 -5.69 -9.31 16.04
C GLN A 370 -6.05 -9.88 17.43
N ASN A 371 -6.75 -11.02 17.45
CA ASN A 371 -7.14 -11.70 18.69
C ASN A 371 -6.16 -12.81 19.10
N GLU A 372 -5.02 -12.89 18.44
CA GLU A 372 -3.94 -13.84 18.75
C GLU A 372 -4.37 -15.31 18.74
N MET A 373 -5.35 -15.66 17.90
CA MET A 373 -5.86 -17.02 17.82
C MET A 373 -4.80 -17.99 17.29
N THR A 374 -4.86 -19.19 17.79
CA THR A 374 -3.98 -20.30 17.39
C THR A 374 -4.48 -21.00 16.13
N ILE A 375 -3.60 -21.81 15.53
CA ILE A 375 -3.96 -22.69 14.40
C ILE A 375 -5.09 -23.64 14.77
N GLU A 376 -5.07 -24.21 15.98
CA GLU A 376 -6.08 -25.13 16.50
C GLU A 376 -7.47 -24.46 16.60
N GLU A 377 -7.49 -23.24 17.14
CA GLU A 377 -8.73 -22.45 17.24
C GLU A 377 -9.28 -22.10 15.85
N LEU A 378 -8.41 -21.68 14.90
CA LEU A 378 -8.83 -21.42 13.52
C LEU A 378 -9.34 -22.69 12.82
N ALA A 379 -8.66 -23.84 13.01
CA ALA A 379 -9.05 -25.11 12.40
C ALA A 379 -10.45 -25.55 12.84
N MET A 380 -10.87 -25.22 14.07
CA MET A 380 -12.16 -25.60 14.65
C MET A 380 -13.18 -24.45 14.74
N THR A 381 -12.86 -23.29 14.17
CA THR A 381 -13.81 -22.18 14.12
C THR A 381 -15.05 -22.58 13.31
N ASP A 382 -16.24 -22.24 13.84
CA ASP A 382 -17.50 -22.48 13.18
C ASP A 382 -17.69 -21.52 11.99
N PHE A 383 -17.50 -22.03 10.77
CA PHE A 383 -17.84 -21.35 9.53
C PHE A 383 -19.05 -22.04 8.90
N PHE A 384 -19.98 -21.25 8.34
CA PHE A 384 -21.15 -21.81 7.70
C PHE A 384 -20.78 -22.68 6.49
N PHE A 385 -21.63 -23.66 6.18
CA PHE A 385 -21.58 -24.44 4.95
C PHE A 385 -22.84 -24.25 4.10
N GLN A 386 -22.61 -23.94 2.82
CA GLN A 386 -23.64 -24.00 1.81
C GLN A 386 -22.98 -24.24 0.44
N PRO A 387 -23.38 -25.26 -0.36
CA PRO A 387 -22.65 -25.67 -1.56
C PRO A 387 -22.38 -24.60 -2.61
N HIS A 388 -23.18 -23.54 -2.68
CA HIS A 388 -22.94 -22.43 -3.59
C HIS A 388 -21.72 -21.61 -3.20
N PHE A 389 -21.32 -21.61 -1.94
CA PHE A 389 -20.32 -20.69 -1.40
C PHE A 389 -19.04 -21.37 -0.94
N ASN A 390 -19.13 -22.58 -0.37
CA ASN A 390 -17.96 -23.25 0.22
C ASN A 390 -18.16 -24.75 0.36
N LYS A 391 -17.13 -25.47 0.83
CA LYS A 391 -17.16 -26.84 1.28
C LYS A 391 -17.55 -26.93 2.76
N PRO A 392 -17.93 -28.11 3.30
CA PRO A 392 -18.20 -28.30 4.73
C PRO A 392 -17.06 -27.83 5.64
N TRP A 393 -15.82 -28.06 5.25
CA TRP A 393 -14.66 -27.36 5.78
C TRP A 393 -14.39 -26.14 4.91
N SER A 394 -14.54 -24.95 5.48
CA SER A 394 -14.09 -23.70 4.84
C SER A 394 -12.61 -23.83 4.48
N ILE A 395 -12.17 -23.17 3.43
CA ILE A 395 -10.76 -23.22 3.00
C ILE A 395 -9.80 -22.78 4.13
N LEU A 396 -10.24 -21.90 5.04
CA LEU A 396 -9.46 -21.50 6.22
C LEU A 396 -9.36 -22.64 7.26
N ASN A 397 -10.46 -23.36 7.52
CA ASN A 397 -10.38 -24.55 8.37
C ASN A 397 -9.48 -25.61 7.73
N ALA A 398 -9.68 -25.88 6.43
CA ALA A 398 -8.98 -26.92 5.71
C ALA A 398 -7.45 -26.70 5.68
N VAL A 399 -7.00 -25.45 5.46
CA VAL A 399 -5.56 -25.13 5.50
C VAL A 399 -5.01 -25.21 6.92
N ALA A 400 -5.76 -24.77 7.96
CA ALA A 400 -5.34 -24.84 9.34
C ALA A 400 -5.25 -26.31 9.84
N LEU A 401 -6.20 -27.18 9.45
CA LEU A 401 -6.18 -28.63 9.74
C LEU A 401 -4.90 -29.32 9.25
N LYS A 402 -4.31 -28.85 8.14
CA LYS A 402 -3.03 -29.40 7.65
C LYS A 402 -1.83 -29.09 8.56
N ALA A 403 -1.97 -28.16 9.48
CA ALA A 403 -0.91 -27.78 10.44
C ALA A 403 -1.04 -28.46 11.79
N LEU A 404 -2.11 -29.25 12.02
CA LEU A 404 -2.28 -30.07 13.22
C LEU A 404 -1.51 -31.37 13.11
#